data_cc17fe4f898f0a7fc4c4e72fd0e1f09b
#
_entry.id   cc17fe4f898f0a7fc4c4e72fd0e1f09b
#
_cell.length_a   1.000
_cell.length_b   1.000
_cell.length_c   1.000
_cell.angle_alpha   90.00
_cell.angle_beta   90.00
_cell.angle_gamma   90.00
#
_symmetry.space_group_name_H-M   'P 1'
#
loop_
_entity.id
_entity.type
_entity.pdbx_description
1 polymer ?
#
loop_
_entity_poly.entity_id
_entity_poly.type
_entity_poly.pdbx_seq_one_letter_code
_entity_poly.pdbx_strand_id
1 'polypeptide(L)'
;MNNSSMKSFLSKYHLQLFFFAVALESLAANFAHPITPTLIQNLQLPDYSFGMLYAGMAFTNFLFSPFWAKQVTRMGSRRVLGICCVGYGIGQLLFAIMKTLPTIMLARLLSGFFVGGIMVSFLTYIIHTSTMENRGRYLALSATFTTVFAAFGYLIGGFAGVVSIPLTFALQSGVLILCGMLFAICLREDREVTGKSVSIWKEANPFQAFLDARRFMTLTFAVLFFAVFLTSTATTARSEEHTSEL
;
A
#
# COMPACT_ATOMS: atom_id res chain seq x y z
N MET A 1 11.71 31.27 -0.87
CA MET A 1 10.91 30.97 0.35
C MET A 1 11.87 30.55 1.45
N ASN A 2 11.87 31.25 2.59
CA ASN A 2 12.87 31.03 3.66
C ASN A 2 12.58 29.67 4.35
N ASN A 3 13.61 28.92 4.72
CA ASN A 3 13.51 27.56 5.29
C ASN A 3 12.61 27.49 6.55
N SER A 4 12.55 28.56 7.32
CA SER A 4 11.67 28.71 8.49
C SER A 4 10.18 28.85 8.12
N SER A 5 9.86 29.59 7.07
CA SER A 5 8.49 29.79 6.56
C SER A 5 7.92 28.47 5.99
N MET A 6 8.75 27.71 5.27
CA MET A 6 8.34 26.40 4.74
C MET A 6 8.07 25.38 5.85
N LYS A 7 8.89 25.32 6.90
CA LYS A 7 8.66 24.45 8.06
C LYS A 7 7.38 24.80 8.81
N SER A 8 7.10 26.10 8.97
CA SER A 8 5.85 26.57 9.61
C SER A 8 4.61 26.19 8.79
N PHE A 9 4.65 26.37 7.47
CA PHE A 9 3.59 25.96 6.54
C PHE A 9 3.32 24.46 6.62
N LEU A 10 4.36 23.62 6.50
CA LEU A 10 4.26 22.18 6.58
C LEU A 10 3.69 21.72 7.92
N SER A 11 4.10 22.34 9.03
CA SER A 11 3.56 22.02 10.36
C SER A 11 2.08 22.37 10.51
N LYS A 12 1.60 23.44 9.85
CA LYS A 12 0.21 23.88 9.91
C LYS A 12 -0.72 23.01 9.06
N TYR A 13 -0.26 22.56 7.91
CA TYR A 13 -1.08 21.86 6.92
C TYR A 13 -0.73 20.36 6.76
N HIS A 14 -0.01 19.79 7.72
CA HIS A 14 0.50 18.40 7.61
C HIS A 14 -0.59 17.34 7.39
N LEU A 15 -1.79 17.50 7.99
CA LEU A 15 -2.90 16.58 7.79
C LEU A 15 -3.54 16.73 6.40
N GLN A 16 -3.73 17.95 5.90
CA GLN A 16 -4.26 18.17 4.55
C GLN A 16 -3.30 17.61 3.50
N LEU A 17 -2.00 17.85 3.67
CA LEU A 17 -0.97 17.30 2.79
C LEU A 17 -0.92 15.77 2.86
N PHE A 18 -1.11 15.20 4.05
CA PHE A 18 -1.20 13.75 4.22
C PHE A 18 -2.39 13.18 3.45
N PHE A 19 -3.61 13.71 3.64
CA PHE A 19 -4.79 13.22 2.93
C PHE A 19 -4.70 13.42 1.43
N PHE A 20 -4.12 14.51 0.96
CA PHE A 20 -3.86 14.72 -0.46
C PHE A 20 -2.90 13.66 -1.02
N ALA A 21 -1.81 13.36 -0.32
CA ALA A 21 -0.86 12.34 -0.74
C ALA A 21 -1.45 10.92 -0.66
N VAL A 22 -2.30 10.62 0.33
CA VAL A 22 -3.06 9.35 0.41
C VAL A 22 -4.01 9.22 -0.78
N ALA A 23 -4.73 10.29 -1.14
CA ALA A 23 -5.61 10.29 -2.30
C ALA A 23 -4.84 10.00 -3.60
N LEU A 24 -3.71 10.67 -3.79
CA LEU A 24 -2.87 10.50 -4.98
C LEU A 24 -2.23 9.11 -5.05
N GLU A 25 -1.77 8.58 -3.90
CA GLU A 25 -1.24 7.22 -3.80
C GLU A 25 -2.31 6.18 -4.12
N SER A 26 -3.49 6.31 -3.52
CA SER A 26 -4.60 5.37 -3.74
C SER A 26 -5.10 5.38 -5.19
N LEU A 27 -5.12 6.55 -5.81
CA LEU A 27 -5.43 6.70 -7.22
C LEU A 27 -4.39 5.95 -8.07
N ALA A 28 -3.10 6.21 -7.85
CA ALA A 28 -2.03 5.59 -8.63
C ALA A 28 -1.92 4.07 -8.39
N ALA A 29 -2.05 3.61 -7.14
CA ALA A 29 -1.98 2.21 -6.78
C ALA A 29 -2.98 1.33 -7.57
N ASN A 30 -4.09 1.93 -8.01
CA ASN A 30 -5.17 1.23 -8.68
C ASN A 30 -5.15 1.34 -10.22
N PHE A 31 -4.22 2.06 -10.85
CA PHE A 31 -4.12 2.16 -12.31
C PHE A 31 -3.94 0.82 -13.01
N ALA A 32 -3.13 -0.07 -12.45
CA ALA A 32 -2.78 -1.33 -13.10
C ALA A 32 -3.85 -2.41 -12.99
N HIS A 33 -4.79 -2.29 -12.05
CA HIS A 33 -5.77 -3.36 -11.81
C HIS A 33 -6.60 -3.71 -13.06
N PRO A 34 -7.26 -2.75 -13.75
CA PRO A 34 -8.12 -3.07 -14.89
C PRO A 34 -7.36 -3.59 -16.12
N ILE A 35 -6.06 -3.28 -16.22
CA ILE A 35 -5.24 -3.67 -17.39
C ILE A 35 -4.37 -4.90 -17.14
N THR A 36 -4.27 -5.40 -15.92
CA THR A 36 -3.47 -6.58 -15.59
C THR A 36 -3.95 -7.84 -16.31
N PRO A 37 -5.27 -8.14 -16.41
CA PRO A 37 -5.75 -9.29 -17.20
C PRO A 37 -5.30 -9.22 -18.66
N THR A 38 -5.45 -8.06 -19.31
CA THR A 38 -5.02 -7.84 -20.70
C THR A 38 -3.51 -8.02 -20.88
N LEU A 39 -2.70 -7.57 -19.90
CA LEU A 39 -1.25 -7.81 -19.93
C LEU A 39 -0.94 -9.31 -19.91
N ILE A 40 -1.61 -10.08 -19.05
CA ILE A 40 -1.43 -11.53 -18.91
C ILE A 40 -1.80 -12.24 -20.22
N GLN A 41 -2.91 -11.88 -20.83
CA GLN A 41 -3.34 -12.41 -22.13
C GLN A 41 -2.33 -12.09 -23.24
N ASN A 42 -1.85 -10.84 -23.32
CA ASN A 42 -0.86 -10.42 -24.30
C ASN A 42 0.47 -11.17 -24.17
N LEU A 43 0.82 -11.57 -22.95
CA LEU A 43 2.01 -12.39 -22.67
C LEU A 43 1.76 -13.90 -22.84
N GLN A 44 0.55 -14.30 -23.22
CA GLN A 44 0.14 -15.70 -23.37
C GLN A 44 0.41 -16.55 -22.12
N LEU A 45 0.24 -15.96 -20.94
CA LEU A 45 0.38 -16.67 -19.68
C LEU A 45 -0.88 -17.48 -19.39
N PRO A 46 -0.79 -18.58 -18.62
CA PRO A 46 -1.96 -19.36 -18.20
C PRO A 46 -3.01 -18.52 -17.47
N ASP A 47 -4.29 -18.84 -17.61
CA ASP A 47 -5.42 -18.08 -17.02
C ASP A 47 -5.33 -17.95 -15.50
N TYR A 48 -4.82 -18.99 -14.80
CA TYR A 48 -4.62 -18.95 -13.35
C TYR A 48 -3.57 -17.93 -12.89
N SER A 49 -2.78 -17.37 -13.82
CA SER A 49 -1.67 -16.45 -13.48
C SER A 49 -2.16 -15.19 -12.77
N PHE A 50 -3.33 -14.66 -13.16
CA PHE A 50 -3.88 -13.47 -12.51
C PHE A 50 -4.10 -13.70 -11.02
N GLY A 51 -4.87 -14.72 -10.67
CA GLY A 51 -5.15 -15.06 -9.27
C GLY A 51 -3.88 -15.38 -8.47
N MET A 52 -2.94 -16.12 -9.09
CA MET A 52 -1.67 -16.47 -8.46
C MET A 52 -0.80 -15.23 -8.17
N LEU A 53 -0.71 -14.28 -9.10
CA LEU A 53 0.05 -13.04 -8.95
C LEU A 53 -0.57 -12.13 -7.89
N TYR A 54 -1.91 -12.07 -7.86
CA TYR A 54 -2.63 -11.32 -6.83
C TYR A 54 -2.45 -11.94 -5.44
N ALA A 55 -2.61 -13.26 -5.32
CA ALA A 55 -2.39 -14.00 -4.09
C ALA A 55 -0.94 -13.86 -3.58
N GLY A 56 0.05 -13.91 -4.46
CA GLY A 56 1.45 -13.70 -4.11
C GLY A 56 1.72 -12.32 -3.52
N MET A 57 1.16 -11.28 -4.13
CA MET A 57 1.26 -9.90 -3.62
C MET A 57 0.57 -9.77 -2.25
N ALA A 58 -0.64 -10.32 -2.08
CA ALA A 58 -1.36 -10.31 -0.83
C ALA A 58 -0.63 -11.08 0.27
N PHE A 59 -0.02 -12.22 -0.07
CA PHE A 59 0.76 -13.04 0.84
C PHE A 59 1.97 -12.29 1.39
N THR A 60 2.76 -11.64 0.54
CA THR A 60 3.92 -10.86 1.01
C THR A 60 3.51 -9.62 1.77
N ASN A 61 2.44 -8.95 1.38
CA ASN A 61 1.85 -7.85 2.16
C ASN A 61 1.52 -8.32 3.59
N PHE A 62 0.78 -9.41 3.73
CA PHE A 62 0.43 -9.98 5.02
C PHE A 62 1.68 -10.36 5.83
N LEU A 63 2.59 -11.12 5.23
CA LEU A 63 3.77 -11.67 5.90
C LEU A 63 4.70 -10.56 6.43
N PHE A 64 4.89 -9.48 5.67
CA PHE A 64 5.85 -8.42 6.01
C PHE A 64 5.23 -7.18 6.67
N SER A 65 3.91 -7.11 6.83
CA SER A 65 3.27 -6.02 7.59
C SER A 65 3.81 -5.86 9.01
N PRO A 66 4.06 -6.94 9.80
CA PRO A 66 4.66 -6.79 11.13
C PRO A 66 6.11 -6.27 11.11
N PHE A 67 6.90 -6.62 10.08
CA PHE A 67 8.23 -6.06 9.88
C PHE A 67 8.15 -4.54 9.70
N TRP A 68 7.25 -4.08 8.82
CA TRP A 68 7.06 -2.65 8.59
C TRP A 68 6.51 -1.92 9.80
N ALA A 69 5.64 -2.53 10.59
CA ALA A 69 5.16 -1.95 11.86
C ALA A 69 6.33 -1.63 12.80
N LYS A 70 7.30 -2.53 12.92
CA LYS A 70 8.53 -2.30 13.68
C LYS A 70 9.39 -1.19 13.05
N GLN A 71 9.51 -1.15 11.71
CA GLN A 71 10.26 -0.07 11.04
C GLN A 71 9.60 1.31 11.24
N VAL A 72 8.27 1.38 11.22
CA VAL A 72 7.53 2.61 11.53
C VAL A 72 7.87 3.12 12.93
N THR A 73 7.87 2.24 13.94
CA THR A 73 8.26 2.60 15.31
C THR A 73 9.71 3.12 15.40
N ARG A 74 10.62 2.60 14.55
CA ARG A 74 12.04 2.99 14.55
C ARG A 74 12.34 4.26 13.79
N MET A 75 11.77 4.38 12.60
CA MET A 75 12.13 5.43 11.62
C MET A 75 11.06 6.51 11.48
N GLY A 76 9.85 6.27 12.02
CA GLY A 76 8.66 7.09 11.82
C GLY A 76 7.93 6.77 10.52
N SER A 77 6.61 7.00 10.51
CA SER A 77 5.74 6.75 9.36
C SER A 77 6.17 7.51 8.11
N ARG A 78 6.62 8.74 8.26
CA ARG A 78 7.09 9.59 7.16
C ARG A 78 8.17 8.91 6.29
N ARG A 79 9.21 8.34 6.91
CA ARG A 79 10.31 7.70 6.18
C ARG A 79 9.89 6.37 5.58
N VAL A 80 9.12 5.60 6.33
CA VAL A 80 8.62 4.31 5.84
C VAL A 80 7.71 4.50 4.64
N LEU A 81 6.78 5.48 4.67
CA LEU A 81 5.95 5.83 3.52
C LEU A 81 6.78 6.21 2.30
N GLY A 82 7.80 7.06 2.48
CA GLY A 82 8.71 7.43 1.40
C GLY A 82 9.37 6.22 0.74
N ILE A 83 9.96 5.34 1.54
CA ILE A 83 10.65 4.13 1.08
C ILE A 83 9.66 3.17 0.41
N CYS A 84 8.51 2.95 1.03
CA CYS A 84 7.54 1.97 0.56
C CYS A 84 6.83 2.40 -0.73
N CYS A 85 6.46 3.67 -0.87
CA CYS A 85 5.87 4.16 -2.12
C CYS A 85 6.86 4.11 -3.29
N VAL A 86 8.11 4.47 -3.06
CA VAL A 86 9.16 4.35 -4.08
C VAL A 86 9.40 2.88 -4.43
N GLY A 87 9.53 2.00 -3.44
CA GLY A 87 9.73 0.57 -3.65
C GLY A 87 8.55 -0.09 -4.36
N TYR A 88 7.32 0.31 -4.03
CA TYR A 88 6.12 -0.15 -4.72
C TYR A 88 6.09 0.34 -6.18
N GLY A 89 6.42 1.61 -6.44
CA GLY A 89 6.54 2.14 -7.80
C GLY A 89 7.57 1.37 -8.64
N ILE A 90 8.75 1.06 -8.07
CA ILE A 90 9.76 0.22 -8.73
C ILE A 90 9.21 -1.19 -9.00
N GLY A 91 8.53 -1.81 -8.03
CA GLY A 91 7.92 -3.13 -8.20
C GLY A 91 6.89 -3.15 -9.33
N GLN A 92 6.08 -2.12 -9.49
CA GLN A 92 5.11 -1.98 -10.59
C GLN A 92 5.79 -1.76 -11.95
N LEU A 93 6.90 -1.02 -11.99
CA LEU A 93 7.69 -0.86 -13.20
C LEU A 93 8.32 -2.19 -13.64
N LEU A 94 8.90 -2.94 -12.69
CA LEU A 94 9.44 -4.27 -12.97
C LEU A 94 8.35 -5.22 -13.48
N PHE A 95 7.16 -5.18 -12.88
CA PHE A 95 6.02 -5.98 -13.32
C PHE A 95 5.66 -5.71 -14.79
N ALA A 96 5.71 -4.46 -15.23
CA ALA A 96 5.41 -4.08 -16.61
C ALA A 96 6.48 -4.53 -17.63
N ILE A 97 7.74 -4.63 -17.21
CA ILE A 97 8.87 -4.96 -18.08
C ILE A 97 9.09 -6.47 -18.19
N MET A 98 8.77 -7.21 -17.13
CA MET A 98 8.96 -8.65 -17.06
C MET A 98 8.00 -9.39 -18.00
N LYS A 99 8.47 -10.50 -18.61
CA LYS A 99 7.72 -11.25 -19.63
C LYS A 99 7.43 -12.70 -19.26
N THR A 100 8.10 -13.24 -18.25
CA THR A 100 7.92 -14.63 -17.82
C THR A 100 7.21 -14.71 -16.48
N LEU A 101 6.38 -15.73 -16.29
CA LEU A 101 5.59 -15.89 -15.07
C LEU A 101 6.44 -15.83 -13.78
N PRO A 102 7.63 -16.50 -13.68
CA PRO A 102 8.45 -16.40 -12.47
C PRO A 102 8.97 -14.99 -12.20
N THR A 103 9.39 -14.26 -13.23
CA THR A 103 9.91 -12.89 -13.05
C THR A 103 8.82 -11.90 -12.70
N ILE A 104 7.64 -12.03 -13.29
CA ILE A 104 6.45 -11.27 -12.96
C ILE A 104 6.02 -11.55 -11.51
N MET A 105 6.08 -12.82 -11.08
CA MET A 105 5.81 -13.20 -9.70
C MET A 105 6.77 -12.52 -8.72
N LEU A 106 8.07 -12.48 -9.01
CA LEU A 106 9.05 -11.79 -8.18
C LEU A 106 8.73 -10.28 -8.06
N ALA A 107 8.33 -9.64 -9.15
CA ALA A 107 7.90 -8.24 -9.12
C ALA A 107 6.65 -8.02 -8.25
N ARG A 108 5.69 -8.96 -8.29
CA ARG A 108 4.49 -8.92 -7.43
C ARG A 108 4.79 -9.17 -5.95
N LEU A 109 5.67 -10.11 -5.65
CA LEU A 109 6.14 -10.36 -4.28
C LEU A 109 6.85 -9.12 -3.71
N LEU A 110 7.70 -8.48 -4.52
CA LEU A 110 8.36 -7.22 -4.15
C LEU A 110 7.34 -6.09 -3.91
N SER A 111 6.36 -5.95 -4.80
CA SER A 111 5.28 -4.96 -4.65
C SER A 111 4.50 -5.18 -3.35
N GLY A 112 4.12 -6.41 -3.05
CA GLY A 112 3.39 -6.76 -1.83
C GLY A 112 4.19 -6.49 -0.56
N PHE A 113 5.50 -6.72 -0.58
CA PHE A 113 6.40 -6.37 0.52
C PHE A 113 6.29 -4.87 0.88
N PHE A 114 6.34 -3.99 -0.11
CA PHE A 114 6.26 -2.54 0.15
C PHE A 114 4.84 -2.04 0.47
N VAL A 115 3.81 -2.62 -0.14
CA VAL A 115 2.41 -2.25 0.15
C VAL A 115 2.06 -2.46 1.62
N GLY A 116 2.57 -3.53 2.26
CA GLY A 116 2.41 -3.75 3.69
C GLY A 116 2.90 -2.59 4.55
N GLY A 117 4.01 -1.96 4.14
CA GLY A 117 4.54 -0.78 4.81
C GLY A 117 3.69 0.48 4.63
N ILE A 118 3.09 0.68 3.47
CA ILE A 118 2.20 1.81 3.20
C ILE A 118 0.98 1.75 4.11
N MET A 119 0.28 0.62 4.14
CA MET A 119 -0.94 0.44 4.93
C MET A 119 -0.71 0.65 6.43
N VAL A 120 0.34 0.04 6.97
CA VAL A 120 0.70 0.19 8.39
C VAL A 120 1.08 1.63 8.72
N SER A 121 1.82 2.29 7.82
CA SER A 121 2.27 3.66 8.05
C SER A 121 1.13 4.67 7.99
N PHE A 122 0.13 4.50 7.12
CA PHE A 122 -1.05 5.35 7.09
C PHE A 122 -1.78 5.33 8.43
N LEU A 123 -2.06 4.13 8.93
CA LEU A 123 -2.74 3.94 10.21
C LEU A 123 -1.92 4.57 11.36
N THR A 124 -0.63 4.28 11.42
CA THR A 124 0.24 4.76 12.49
C THR A 124 0.38 6.28 12.46
N TYR A 125 0.53 6.89 11.28
CA TYR A 125 0.62 8.34 11.14
C TYR A 125 -0.63 9.04 11.68
N ILE A 126 -1.82 8.55 11.33
CA ILE A 126 -3.09 9.09 11.84
C ILE A 126 -3.15 8.94 13.36
N ILE A 127 -2.78 7.79 13.91
CA ILE A 127 -2.80 7.55 15.36
C ILE A 127 -1.88 8.51 16.10
N HIS A 128 -0.68 8.77 15.59
CA HIS A 128 0.31 9.63 16.25
C HIS A 128 0.04 11.12 16.08
N THR A 129 -0.65 11.52 15.02
CA THR A 129 -0.89 12.95 14.72
C THR A 129 -2.28 13.43 15.09
N SER A 130 -3.16 12.53 15.54
CA SER A 130 -4.54 12.84 15.94
C SER A 130 -4.76 12.75 17.46
N THR A 131 -5.69 13.54 17.97
CA THR A 131 -6.21 13.38 19.33
C THR A 131 -7.18 12.20 19.42
N MET A 132 -7.43 11.68 20.63
CA MET A 132 -8.40 10.58 20.83
C MET A 132 -9.80 10.93 20.29
N GLU A 133 -10.21 12.19 20.43
CA GLU A 133 -11.52 12.66 19.96
C GLU A 133 -11.65 12.67 18.44
N ASN A 134 -10.58 13.03 17.71
CA ASN A 134 -10.59 13.19 16.25
C ASN A 134 -10.10 11.97 15.50
N ARG A 135 -9.49 10.99 16.20
CA ARG A 135 -8.87 9.81 15.57
C ARG A 135 -9.84 9.01 14.70
N GLY A 136 -11.02 8.71 15.23
CA GLY A 136 -12.06 7.98 14.48
C GLY A 136 -12.47 8.70 13.20
N ARG A 137 -12.62 10.03 13.27
CA ARG A 137 -12.95 10.86 12.11
C ARG A 137 -11.85 10.81 11.04
N TYR A 138 -10.57 10.91 11.43
CA TYR A 138 -9.46 10.87 10.47
C TYR A 138 -9.26 9.48 9.87
N LEU A 139 -9.51 8.41 10.64
CA LEU A 139 -9.50 7.05 10.11
C LEU A 139 -10.61 6.84 9.08
N ALA A 140 -11.84 7.28 9.38
CA ALA A 140 -12.96 7.23 8.45
C ALA A 140 -12.67 8.05 7.18
N LEU A 141 -12.12 9.27 7.34
CA LEU A 141 -11.75 10.13 6.23
C LEU A 141 -10.67 9.48 5.35
N SER A 142 -9.66 8.86 5.96
CA SER A 142 -8.63 8.10 5.22
C SER A 142 -9.24 6.97 4.41
N ALA A 143 -10.13 6.17 5.01
CA ALA A 143 -10.82 5.08 4.32
C ALA A 143 -11.68 5.60 3.16
N THR A 144 -12.36 6.72 3.33
CA THR A 144 -13.16 7.36 2.27
C THR A 144 -12.26 7.82 1.12
N PHE A 145 -11.15 8.50 1.43
CA PHE A 145 -10.20 8.95 0.39
C PHE A 145 -9.60 7.77 -0.36
N THR A 146 -9.14 6.73 0.33
CA THR A 146 -8.60 5.53 -0.34
C THR A 146 -9.63 4.90 -1.26
N THR A 147 -10.88 4.73 -0.83
CA THR A 147 -11.93 4.09 -1.64
C THR A 147 -12.32 4.94 -2.85
N VAL A 148 -12.58 6.23 -2.65
CA VAL A 148 -13.03 7.13 -3.73
C VAL A 148 -11.91 7.29 -4.77
N PHE A 149 -10.68 7.55 -4.35
CA PHE A 149 -9.57 7.74 -5.27
C PHE A 149 -9.10 6.43 -5.91
N ALA A 150 -9.29 5.27 -5.26
CA ALA A 150 -9.13 3.97 -5.92
C ALA A 150 -10.10 3.81 -7.09
N ALA A 151 -11.37 4.15 -6.93
CA ALA A 151 -12.36 4.10 -8.02
C ALA A 151 -11.96 5.00 -9.21
N PHE A 152 -11.50 6.22 -8.95
CA PHE A 152 -10.93 7.07 -10.01
C PHE A 152 -9.67 6.46 -10.62
N GLY A 153 -8.83 5.78 -9.83
CA GLY A 153 -7.66 5.06 -10.30
C GLY A 153 -8.02 3.96 -11.29
N TYR A 154 -9.04 3.15 -10.99
CA TYR A 154 -9.57 2.14 -11.91
C TYR A 154 -10.04 2.77 -13.23
N LEU A 155 -10.80 3.87 -13.15
CA LEU A 155 -11.32 4.54 -14.33
C LEU A 155 -10.20 5.09 -15.22
N ILE A 156 -9.27 5.85 -14.64
CA ILE A 156 -8.13 6.44 -15.36
C ILE A 156 -7.22 5.35 -15.90
N GLY A 157 -6.92 4.33 -15.10
CA GLY A 157 -6.10 3.21 -15.51
C GLY A 157 -6.69 2.40 -16.65
N GLY A 158 -8.01 2.18 -16.65
CA GLY A 158 -8.73 1.55 -17.75
C GLY A 158 -8.61 2.35 -19.05
N PHE A 159 -8.89 3.66 -19.03
CA PHE A 159 -8.75 4.53 -20.21
C PHE A 159 -7.30 4.61 -20.71
N ALA A 160 -6.34 4.80 -19.80
CA ALA A 160 -4.92 4.85 -20.17
C ALA A 160 -4.44 3.52 -20.75
N GLY A 161 -4.97 2.39 -20.25
CA GLY A 161 -4.66 1.05 -20.72
C GLY A 161 -5.10 0.78 -22.16
N VAL A 162 -6.22 1.36 -22.59
CA VAL A 162 -6.65 1.30 -23.99
C VAL A 162 -5.64 1.97 -24.92
N VAL A 163 -4.99 3.05 -24.47
CA VAL A 163 -3.96 3.74 -25.25
C VAL A 163 -2.65 2.96 -25.25
N SER A 164 -2.15 2.56 -24.06
CA SER A 164 -0.91 1.80 -23.94
C SER A 164 -0.74 1.21 -22.55
N ILE A 165 -0.68 -0.11 -22.45
CA ILE A 165 -0.42 -0.82 -21.19
C ILE A 165 0.94 -0.41 -20.56
N PRO A 166 2.08 -0.39 -21.30
CA PRO A 166 3.36 0.05 -20.74
C PRO A 166 3.34 1.48 -20.22
N LEU A 167 2.66 2.39 -20.93
CA LEU A 167 2.54 3.79 -20.52
C LEU A 167 1.76 3.90 -19.20
N THR A 168 0.69 3.12 -19.04
CA THR A 168 -0.13 3.13 -17.82
C THR A 168 0.68 2.69 -16.61
N PHE A 169 1.50 1.65 -16.73
CA PHE A 169 2.39 1.21 -15.66
C PHE A 169 3.51 2.24 -15.38
N ALA A 170 4.04 2.88 -16.41
CA ALA A 170 5.05 3.93 -16.24
C ALA A 170 4.46 5.14 -15.49
N LEU A 171 3.24 5.56 -15.85
CA LEU A 171 2.51 6.62 -15.14
C LEU A 171 2.24 6.23 -13.69
N GLN A 172 1.75 5.01 -13.45
CA GLN A 172 1.56 4.49 -12.10
C GLN A 172 2.84 4.57 -11.27
N SER A 173 3.93 4.03 -11.79
CA SER A 173 5.24 4.06 -11.11
C SER A 173 5.71 5.47 -10.84
N GLY A 174 5.61 6.37 -11.83
CA GLY A 174 6.01 7.76 -11.69
C GLY A 174 5.23 8.48 -10.60
N VAL A 175 3.91 8.31 -10.56
CA VAL A 175 3.05 8.91 -9.53
C VAL A 175 3.35 8.32 -8.15
N LEU A 176 3.54 6.99 -8.03
CA LEU A 176 3.91 6.36 -6.75
C LEU A 176 5.26 6.85 -6.22
N ILE A 177 6.27 7.01 -7.08
CA ILE A 177 7.57 7.55 -6.71
C ILE A 177 7.43 9.01 -6.26
N LEU A 178 6.64 9.81 -7.00
CA LEU A 178 6.32 11.19 -6.61
C LEU A 178 5.62 11.25 -5.25
N CYS A 179 4.64 10.37 -4.99
CA CYS A 179 3.98 10.25 -3.68
C CYS A 179 5.00 9.93 -2.58
N GLY A 180 5.92 8.99 -2.84
CA GLY A 180 6.99 8.66 -1.89
C GLY A 180 7.85 9.86 -1.54
N MET A 181 8.23 10.68 -2.53
CA MET A 181 8.95 11.93 -2.31
C MET A 181 8.12 12.96 -1.53
N LEU A 182 6.83 13.11 -1.88
CA LEU A 182 5.91 13.99 -1.16
C LEU A 182 5.78 13.59 0.31
N PHE A 183 5.58 12.31 0.61
CA PHE A 183 5.55 11.80 1.98
C PHE A 183 6.87 12.08 2.71
N ALA A 184 8.01 11.82 2.07
CA ALA A 184 9.31 12.04 2.68
C ALA A 184 9.63 13.52 2.95
N ILE A 185 9.08 14.46 2.18
CA ILE A 185 9.38 15.90 2.30
C ILE A 185 8.31 16.62 3.13
N CYS A 186 7.02 16.37 2.82
CA CYS A 186 5.90 17.20 3.28
C CYS A 186 5.32 16.77 4.63
N LEU A 187 5.48 15.51 5.03
CA LEU A 187 4.92 15.06 6.29
C LEU A 187 5.76 15.52 7.49
N ARG A 188 5.05 15.76 8.59
CA ARG A 188 5.69 15.99 9.89
C ARG A 188 6.34 14.70 10.39
N GLU A 189 7.48 14.81 11.05
CA GLU A 189 8.10 13.65 11.69
C GLU A 189 7.27 13.22 12.91
N ASP A 190 6.82 11.97 12.91
CA ASP A 190 5.98 11.36 13.92
C ASP A 190 6.74 10.35 14.80
N ARG A 191 8.07 10.43 14.80
CA ARG A 191 8.95 9.50 15.51
C ARG A 191 8.84 9.68 17.01
N GLU A 192 8.33 8.67 17.71
CA GLU A 192 8.62 8.47 19.11
C GLU A 192 10.02 7.85 19.24
N VAL A 193 10.95 8.62 19.81
CA VAL A 193 12.33 8.15 20.03
C VAL A 193 12.34 7.13 21.16
N THR A 194 12.01 5.89 20.87
CA THR A 194 12.29 4.77 21.75
C THR A 194 13.73 4.32 21.52
N GLY A 195 14.61 4.75 22.43
CA GLY A 195 16.08 4.66 22.31
C GLY A 195 16.70 3.26 22.40
N LYS A 196 16.08 2.19 21.90
CA LYS A 196 16.70 0.86 21.85
C LYS A 196 17.06 0.49 20.43
N SER A 197 18.35 0.53 20.13
CA SER A 197 18.94 -0.04 18.90
C SER A 197 18.93 -1.57 19.00
N VAL A 198 17.86 -2.19 18.52
CA VAL A 198 17.83 -3.65 18.34
C VAL A 198 18.18 -3.97 16.89
N SER A 199 18.94 -5.04 16.64
CA SER A 199 19.38 -5.44 15.31
C SER A 199 18.18 -5.70 14.39
N ILE A 200 18.18 -5.07 13.19
CA ILE A 200 17.15 -5.22 12.17
C ILE A 200 16.88 -6.71 11.84
N TRP A 201 17.92 -7.51 11.80
CA TRP A 201 17.84 -8.93 11.45
C TRP A 201 17.13 -9.79 12.53
N LYS A 202 17.27 -9.45 13.83
CA LYS A 202 16.55 -10.14 14.90
C LYS A 202 15.06 -9.79 14.92
N GLU A 203 14.70 -8.59 14.45
CA GLU A 203 13.32 -8.13 14.36
C GLU A 203 12.65 -8.49 13.03
N ALA A 204 13.42 -8.91 12.03
CA ALA A 204 12.92 -9.26 10.70
C ALA A 204 12.15 -10.59 10.65
N ASN A 205 12.07 -11.33 11.78
CA ASN A 205 11.30 -12.56 11.82
C ASN A 205 9.79 -12.24 11.86
N PRO A 206 9.06 -12.36 10.72
CA PRO A 206 7.64 -12.05 10.69
C PRO A 206 6.82 -13.01 11.56
N PHE A 207 7.27 -14.25 11.74
CA PHE A 207 6.55 -15.26 12.50
C PHE A 207 6.51 -14.94 14.00
N GLN A 208 7.52 -14.24 14.52
CA GLN A 208 7.53 -13.85 15.94
C GLN A 208 6.37 -12.89 16.27
N ALA A 209 6.05 -11.97 15.37
CA ALA A 209 4.94 -11.06 15.56
C ALA A 209 3.57 -11.79 15.58
N PHE A 210 3.42 -12.84 14.79
CA PHE A 210 2.22 -13.69 14.83
C PHE A 210 2.14 -14.52 16.11
N LEU A 211 3.28 -15.01 16.62
CA LEU A 211 3.34 -15.71 17.92
C LEU A 211 2.96 -14.78 19.06
N ASP A 212 3.46 -13.54 19.04
CA ASP A 212 3.13 -12.52 20.04
C ASP A 212 1.65 -12.12 19.96
N ALA A 213 1.07 -12.02 18.75
CA ALA A 213 -0.34 -11.76 18.54
C ALA A 213 -1.25 -12.86 19.09
N ARG A 214 -0.77 -14.11 19.23
CA ARG A 214 -1.53 -15.22 19.82
C ARG A 214 -2.10 -14.89 21.19
N ARG A 215 -1.41 -14.06 21.97
CA ARG A 215 -1.85 -13.61 23.30
C ARG A 215 -3.13 -12.77 23.27
N PHE A 216 -3.41 -12.11 22.14
CA PHE A 216 -4.59 -11.27 21.92
C PHE A 216 -5.70 -11.99 21.17
N MET A 217 -5.47 -13.24 20.76
CA MET A 217 -6.41 -14.03 19.98
C MET A 217 -7.53 -14.57 20.90
N THR A 218 -8.50 -13.73 21.24
CA THR A 218 -9.74 -14.14 21.91
C THR A 218 -10.71 -14.75 20.90
N LEU A 219 -11.70 -15.52 21.37
CA LEU A 219 -12.75 -16.09 20.51
C LEU A 219 -13.45 -15.00 19.69
N THR A 220 -13.76 -13.86 20.31
CA THR A 220 -14.36 -12.70 19.63
C THR A 220 -13.48 -12.19 18.49
N PHE A 221 -12.17 -12.10 18.71
CA PHE A 221 -11.23 -11.65 17.70
C PHE A 221 -11.13 -12.65 16.54
N ALA A 222 -11.12 -13.95 16.85
CA ALA A 222 -11.09 -15.01 15.84
C ALA A 222 -12.36 -15.00 14.97
N VAL A 223 -13.55 -14.82 15.57
CA VAL A 223 -14.82 -14.71 14.83
C VAL A 223 -14.83 -13.47 13.93
N LEU A 224 -14.40 -12.31 14.44
CA LEU A 224 -14.30 -11.09 13.64
C LEU A 224 -13.30 -11.24 12.49
N PHE A 225 -12.15 -11.83 12.75
CA PHE A 225 -11.15 -12.09 11.72
C PHE A 225 -11.70 -13.01 10.62
N PHE A 226 -12.40 -14.08 11.01
CA PHE A 226 -13.01 -15.01 10.05
C PHE A 226 -14.14 -14.35 9.25
N ALA A 227 -14.97 -13.51 9.87
CA ALA A 227 -16.00 -12.75 9.20
C ALA A 227 -15.41 -11.77 8.16
N VAL A 228 -14.36 -11.03 8.53
CA VAL A 228 -13.64 -10.13 7.61
C VAL A 228 -12.99 -10.92 6.48
N PHE A 229 -12.38 -12.07 6.77
CA PHE A 229 -11.80 -12.94 5.75
C PHE A 229 -12.84 -13.42 4.74
N LEU A 230 -13.99 -13.94 5.20
CA LEU A 230 -15.08 -14.36 4.32
C LEU A 230 -15.63 -13.23 3.48
N THR A 231 -15.85 -12.05 4.08
CA THR A 231 -16.37 -10.88 3.37
C THR A 231 -15.39 -10.41 2.30
N SER A 232 -14.08 -10.33 2.63
CA SER A 232 -13.04 -9.93 1.67
C SER A 232 -12.91 -10.93 0.53
N THR A 233 -12.97 -12.23 0.82
CA THR A 233 -12.93 -13.29 -0.20
C THR A 233 -14.14 -13.21 -1.13
N ALA A 234 -15.34 -13.03 -0.57
CA ALA A 234 -16.57 -12.94 -1.35
C ALA A 234 -16.59 -11.69 -2.25
N THR A 235 -16.11 -10.53 -1.75
CA THR A 235 -16.03 -9.30 -2.54
C THR A 235 -15.01 -9.42 -3.67
N THR A 236 -13.86 -10.05 -3.43
CA THR A 236 -12.84 -10.28 -4.45
C THR A 236 -13.34 -11.26 -5.52
N ALA A 237 -13.94 -12.38 -5.14
CA ALA A 237 -14.50 -13.35 -6.09
C ALA A 237 -15.58 -12.72 -6.98
N ARG A 238 -16.49 -11.93 -6.39
CA ARG A 238 -17.53 -11.24 -7.15
C ARG A 238 -16.97 -10.19 -8.13
N SER A 239 -15.89 -9.51 -7.77
CA SER A 239 -15.20 -8.55 -8.64
C SER A 239 -14.59 -9.24 -9.86
N GLU A 240 -14.06 -10.45 -9.70
CA GLU A 240 -13.48 -11.24 -10.80
C GLU A 240 -14.55 -11.76 -11.76
N GLU A 241 -15.71 -12.19 -11.26
CA GLU A 241 -16.83 -12.68 -12.07
C GLU A 241 -17.35 -11.60 -13.02
N HIS A 242 -17.53 -10.37 -12.54
CA HIS A 242 -17.95 -9.24 -13.39
C HIS A 242 -16.89 -8.80 -14.41
N THR A 243 -15.61 -9.09 -14.18
CA THR A 243 -14.54 -8.72 -15.11
C THR A 243 -14.37 -9.77 -16.22
N SER A 244 -14.83 -11.01 -16.02
CA SER A 244 -14.77 -12.08 -17.00
C SER A 244 -15.96 -12.08 -17.97
N GLU A 245 -17.03 -11.35 -17.66
CA GLU A 245 -18.23 -11.22 -18.50
C GLU A 245 -18.20 -10.01 -19.46
N LEU A 246 -17.17 -9.16 -19.39
CA LEU A 246 -16.94 -8.02 -20.29
C LEU A 246 -15.81 -8.30 -21.27
#